data_584b4ed12942a5ec3056b4a8ce10ce9d
#
_entry.id   584b4ed12942a5ec3056b4a8ce10ce9d
#
_cell.length_a   1.000
_cell.length_b   1.000
_cell.length_c   1.000
_cell.angle_alpha   90.00
_cell.angle_beta   90.00
_cell.angle_gamma   90.00
#
_symmetry.space_group_name_H-M   'P 1'
#
loop_
_entity.id
_entity.type
_entity.pdbx_description
1 polymer ?
#
loop_
_entity_poly.entity_id
_entity_poly.type
_entity_poly.pdbx_seq_one_letter_code
_entity_poly.pdbx_strand_id
1 'polypeptide(L)' 'MKKSFVVRSSQDGWMVQREGKKSPESTHKKKDVAVRRGRSLAKKVGGVLKIKGKNGKIQAKRSYAA' A
#
# COMPACT_ATOMS: atom_id res chain seq x y z
N MET A 1 16.16 4.47 -6.09
CA MET A 1 15.30 4.18 -4.94
C MET A 1 13.94 3.73 -5.41
N LYS A 2 13.47 2.62 -4.85
CA LYS A 2 12.14 2.13 -5.20
C LYS A 2 11.08 2.90 -4.41
N LYS A 3 10.22 3.59 -5.12
CA LYS A 3 9.09 4.31 -4.52
C LYS A 3 7.86 3.41 -4.59
N SER A 4 7.86 2.36 -3.77
CA SER A 4 6.80 1.37 -3.77
C SER A 4 6.07 1.38 -2.44
N PHE A 5 4.74 1.27 -2.53
CA PHE A 5 3.88 1.15 -1.35
C PHE A 5 3.12 -0.16 -1.43
N VAL A 6 2.88 -0.76 -0.29
CA VAL A 6 2.15 -2.02 -0.18
C VAL A 6 0.96 -1.83 0.75
N VAL A 7 -0.21 -2.22 0.28
CA VAL A 7 -1.41 -2.32 1.12
C VAL A 7 -1.56 -3.78 1.50
N ARG A 8 -1.60 -4.05 2.80
CA ARG A 8 -1.72 -5.43 3.28
C ARG A 8 -2.60 -5.49 4.52
N SER A 9 -3.13 -6.66 4.80
CA SER A 9 -3.92 -6.86 6.01
C SER A 9 -3.00 -6.88 7.22
N SER A 10 -3.53 -6.39 8.34
CA SER A 10 -2.87 -6.44 9.62
C SER A 10 -3.81 -7.04 10.65
N GLN A 11 -3.33 -7.22 11.86
CA GLN A 11 -4.11 -7.80 12.94
C GLN A 11 -5.39 -7.01 13.23
N ASP A 12 -5.32 -5.69 13.11
CA ASP A 12 -6.43 -4.80 13.44
C ASP A 12 -7.10 -4.16 12.21
N GLY A 13 -6.80 -4.66 11.03
CA GLY A 13 -7.38 -4.11 9.82
C GLY A 13 -6.43 -4.16 8.63
N TRP A 14 -6.14 -3.01 8.05
CA TRP A 14 -5.30 -2.87 6.87
C TRP A 14 -4.27 -1.79 7.08
N MET A 15 -3.11 -1.96 6.46
CA MET A 15 -2.04 -0.99 6.59
C MET A 15 -1.42 -0.67 5.23
N VAL A 16 -0.93 0.55 5.13
CA VAL A 16 -0.12 1.01 4.00
C VAL A 16 1.30 1.10 4.48
N GLN A 17 2.22 0.44 3.79
CA GLN A 17 3.62 0.44 4.16
C GLN A 17 4.48 0.77 2.95
N ARG A 18 5.46 1.64 3.15
CA ARG A 18 6.45 1.93 2.12
C ARG A 18 7.48 0.82 2.11
N GLU A 19 7.79 0.29 0.93
CA GLU A 19 8.79 -0.76 0.79
C GLU A 19 10.15 -0.26 1.28
N GLY A 20 10.79 -1.06 2.13
CA GLY A 20 12.06 -0.70 2.73
C GLY A 20 11.98 -0.03 4.08
N LYS A 21 10.80 0.42 4.50
CA LYS A 21 10.60 0.99 5.85
C LYS A 21 10.01 -0.05 6.77
N LYS A 22 10.42 -0.01 8.04
CA LYS A 22 9.93 -0.95 9.05
C LYS A 22 8.57 -0.55 9.61
N SER A 23 8.29 0.75 9.69
CA SER A 23 7.03 1.25 10.23
C SER A 23 6.01 1.48 9.13
N PRO A 24 4.72 1.21 9.37
CA PRO A 24 3.69 1.51 8.39
C PRO A 24 3.51 3.02 8.22
N GLU A 25 3.16 3.42 7.00
CA GLU A 25 2.83 4.81 6.72
C GLU A 25 1.48 5.18 7.35
N SER A 26 0.53 4.25 7.33
CA SER A 26 -0.77 4.46 7.94
C SER A 26 -1.47 3.13 8.18
N THR A 27 -2.44 3.12 9.08
CA THR A 27 -3.27 1.95 9.35
C THR A 27 -4.73 2.36 9.26
N HIS A 28 -5.57 1.43 8.81
CA HIS A 28 -6.99 1.68 8.57
C HIS A 28 -7.80 0.44 8.90
N LYS A 29 -9.06 0.63 9.29
CA LYS A 29 -9.94 -0.49 9.61
C LYS A 29 -10.46 -1.17 8.34
N LYS A 30 -10.60 -0.44 7.24
CA LYS A 30 -11.17 -0.96 5.99
C LYS A 30 -10.13 -0.99 4.88
N LYS A 31 -10.21 -2.02 4.04
CA LYS A 31 -9.31 -2.20 2.91
C LYS A 31 -9.41 -1.06 1.90
N ASP A 32 -10.63 -0.65 1.55
CA ASP A 32 -10.83 0.40 0.56
C ASP A 32 -10.22 1.73 0.98
N VAL A 33 -10.27 2.05 2.27
CA VAL A 33 -9.64 3.25 2.80
C VAL A 33 -8.12 3.15 2.69
N ALA A 34 -7.56 1.99 3.04
CA ALA A 34 -6.12 1.76 2.94
C ALA A 34 -5.65 1.85 1.49
N VAL A 35 -6.40 1.25 0.56
CA VAL A 35 -6.07 1.31 -0.86
C VAL A 35 -6.09 2.75 -1.36
N ARG A 36 -7.10 3.51 -0.97
CA ARG A 36 -7.22 4.92 -1.36
C ARG A 36 -6.02 5.73 -0.86
N ARG A 37 -5.62 5.51 0.39
CA ARG A 37 -4.46 6.19 0.97
C ARG A 37 -3.17 5.80 0.26
N GLY A 38 -2.99 4.50 0.01
CA GLY A 38 -1.81 4.01 -0.71
C GLY A 38 -1.73 4.57 -2.13
N ARG A 39 -2.87 4.64 -2.81
CA ARG A 39 -2.95 5.21 -4.16
C ARG A 39 -2.52 6.68 -4.14
N SER A 40 -3.02 7.43 -3.18
CA SER A 40 -2.67 8.85 -3.04
C SER A 40 -1.18 9.04 -2.84
N LEU A 41 -0.57 8.23 -1.96
CA LEU A 41 0.86 8.30 -1.68
C LEU A 41 1.69 7.90 -2.91
N ALA A 42 1.29 6.84 -3.59
CA ALA A 42 2.00 6.36 -4.77
C ALA A 42 1.94 7.39 -5.91
N LYS A 43 0.77 8.00 -6.10
CA LYS A 43 0.61 9.06 -7.12
C LYS A 43 1.49 10.26 -6.82
N LYS A 44 1.57 10.64 -5.56
CA LYS A 44 2.33 11.82 -5.14
C LYS A 44 3.81 11.71 -5.49
N VAL A 45 4.36 10.49 -5.37
CA VAL A 45 5.79 10.26 -5.63
C VAL A 45 6.05 9.62 -6.99
N GLY A 46 5.02 9.35 -7.77
CA GLY A 46 5.17 8.67 -9.05
C GLY A 46 5.67 7.25 -8.90
N GLY A 47 5.21 6.56 -7.87
CA GLY A 47 5.69 5.23 -7.52
C GLY A 47 4.74 4.11 -7.91
N VAL A 48 4.90 2.98 -7.25
CA VAL A 48 4.12 1.76 -7.49
C VAL A 48 3.31 1.42 -6.25
N LEU A 49 2.08 0.98 -6.45
CA LEU A 49 1.22 0.48 -5.39
C LEU A 49 0.95 -1.00 -5.62
N LYS A 50 1.22 -1.80 -4.60
CA LYS A 50 0.90 -3.23 -4.58
C LYS A 50 -0.18 -3.45 -3.54
N ILE A 51 -1.22 -4.19 -3.90
CA ILE A 51 -2.33 -4.48 -2.99
C ILE A 51 -2.34 -5.98 -2.73
N LYS A 52 -2.15 -6.37 -1.49
CA LYS A 52 -2.16 -7.78 -1.08
C LYS A 52 -3.49 -8.12 -0.42
N GLY A 53 -3.94 -9.36 -0.63
CA GLY A 53 -5.11 -9.87 0.07
C GLY A 53 -4.77 -10.39 1.46
N LYS A 54 -5.78 -10.87 2.18
CA LYS A 54 -5.59 -11.43 3.52
C LYS A 54 -4.66 -12.63 3.54
N ASN A 55 -4.56 -13.34 2.42
CA ASN A 55 -3.67 -14.50 2.28
C ASN A 55 -2.22 -14.10 1.98
N GLY A 56 -1.92 -12.81 1.91
CA GLY A 56 -0.57 -12.31 1.63
C GLY A 56 -0.19 -12.31 0.16
N LYS A 57 -1.07 -12.73 -0.73
CA LYS A 57 -0.79 -12.73 -2.17
C LYS A 57 -1.17 -11.39 -2.79
N ILE A 58 -0.40 -10.97 -3.77
CA ILE A 58 -0.67 -9.73 -4.50
C ILE A 58 -1.91 -9.89 -5.36
N GLN A 59 -2.92 -9.07 -5.11
CA GLN A 59 -4.17 -9.05 -5.87
C GLN A 59 -4.15 -8.02 -6.98
N ALA A 60 -3.44 -6.93 -6.79
CA ALA A 60 -3.35 -5.86 -7.77
C ALA A 60 -2.05 -5.13 -7.65
N LYS A 61 -1.58 -4.59 -8.77
CA LYS A 61 -0.36 -3.79 -8.84
C LYS A 61 -0.61 -2.65 -9.80
N ARG A 62 -0.32 -1.43 -9.36
CA ARG A 62 -0.49 -0.24 -10.20
C ARG A 62 0.77 0.60 -10.18
N SER A 63 1.15 1.10 -11.35
CA SER A 63 2.27 2.01 -11.49
C SER A 63 1.74 3.41 -11.80
N TYR A 64 2.27 4.39 -11.07
CA TYR A 64 1.94 5.80 -11.29
C TYR A 64 3.16 6.58 -11.77
N ALA A 65 4.15 5.88 -12.28
CA ALA A 65 5.31 6.51 -12.87
C ALA A 65 4.92 7.33 -14.10
N ALA A 66 5.46 8.51 -14.21
CA ALA A 66 5.22 9.37 -15.35
C ALA A 66 5.98 8.87 -16.59
#